data_cc845c91a3c07d5d65a2166b2a7d7f06
#
_entry.id   cc845c91a3c07d5d65a2166b2a7d7f06
#
_cell.length_a   1.000
_cell.length_b   1.000
_cell.length_c   1.000
_cell.angle_alpha   90.00
_cell.angle_beta   90.00
_cell.angle_gamma   90.00
#
_symmetry.space_group_name_H-M   'P 1'
#
loop_
_entity.id
_entity.type
_entity.pdbx_description
1 polymer ?
#
loop_
_entity_poly.entity_id
_entity_poly.type
_entity_poly.pdbx_seq_one_letter_code
_entity_poly.pdbx_strand_id
1 'polypeptide(L)'
;MKVGDALVSMLRMEGITQCFCFPFSPVMEPMSRAGLPSIVTRQERVAGNMADGVSRSTNGRQIGTLTVQGMAGSENAFAGIAHAYTDSVPILFLPGHPGLRYLDTPTIFDSARNYAATVKMSQKLIVPDQLSNYVRRSFTALRSGRPGPVMLEVPGDVCDSDWEGEIDYTPVPRLRSAADQGAVEEAAERLLASDRPLIW
;
A
#
# COMPACT_ATOMS: atom_id res chain seq x y z
N MET A 1 15.89 -11.83 -13.37
CA MET A 1 15.42 -12.00 -11.97
C MET A 1 13.93 -12.33 -11.97
N LYS A 2 13.34 -12.64 -10.80
CA LYS A 2 11.89 -12.83 -10.75
C LYS A 2 11.16 -11.49 -10.58
N VAL A 3 9.90 -11.41 -11.05
CA VAL A 3 9.04 -10.24 -10.87
C VAL A 3 8.91 -9.84 -9.39
N GLY A 4 8.79 -10.83 -8.50
CA GLY A 4 8.75 -10.60 -7.06
C GLY A 4 10.02 -9.93 -6.51
N ASP A 5 11.20 -10.30 -7.01
CA ASP A 5 12.47 -9.69 -6.62
C ASP A 5 12.56 -8.23 -7.13
N ALA A 6 12.12 -7.98 -8.35
CA ALA A 6 12.03 -6.64 -8.93
C ALA A 6 11.05 -5.76 -8.14
N LEU A 7 9.87 -6.30 -7.79
CA LEU A 7 8.87 -5.62 -6.96
C LEU A 7 9.48 -5.20 -5.62
N VAL A 8 10.12 -6.13 -4.90
CA VAL A 8 10.72 -5.83 -3.58
C VAL A 8 11.85 -4.82 -3.70
N SER A 9 12.65 -4.87 -4.76
CA SER A 9 13.69 -3.87 -5.03
C SER A 9 13.09 -2.47 -5.18
N MET A 10 12.02 -2.33 -5.97
CA MET A 10 11.32 -1.04 -6.12
C MET A 10 10.68 -0.56 -4.81
N LEU A 11 10.10 -1.47 -3.99
CA LEU A 11 9.56 -1.13 -2.68
C LEU A 11 10.64 -0.58 -1.74
N ARG A 12 11.84 -1.17 -1.76
CA ARG A 12 12.99 -0.64 -0.99
C ARG A 12 13.44 0.73 -1.48
N MET A 13 13.47 0.95 -2.78
CA MET A 13 13.75 2.27 -3.36
C MET A 13 12.71 3.32 -2.91
N GLU A 14 11.45 2.93 -2.75
CA GLU A 14 10.37 3.76 -2.20
C GLU A 14 10.46 3.98 -0.68
N GLY A 15 11.46 3.42 -0.02
CA GLY A 15 11.71 3.60 1.41
C GLY A 15 10.93 2.63 2.30
N ILE A 16 10.42 1.51 1.77
CA ILE A 16 9.85 0.45 2.61
C ILE A 16 10.98 -0.27 3.34
N THR A 17 10.92 -0.26 4.67
CA THR A 17 11.96 -0.82 5.55
C THR A 17 11.55 -2.12 6.22
N GLN A 18 10.27 -2.45 6.22
CA GLN A 18 9.70 -3.67 6.80
C GLN A 18 8.31 -3.94 6.25
N CYS A 19 7.87 -5.19 6.34
CA CYS A 19 6.54 -5.61 5.96
C CYS A 19 5.91 -6.46 7.07
N PHE A 20 4.68 -6.15 7.45
CA PHE A 20 3.91 -7.00 8.36
C PHE A 20 3.21 -8.08 7.55
N CYS A 21 3.21 -9.31 8.04
CA CYS A 21 2.69 -10.41 7.25
C CYS A 21 1.98 -11.47 8.08
N PHE A 22 1.07 -12.18 7.44
CA PHE A 22 0.65 -13.50 7.83
C PHE A 22 1.10 -14.48 6.74
N PRO A 23 1.54 -15.72 7.07
CA PRO A 23 2.18 -16.64 6.14
C PRO A 23 1.40 -16.92 4.83
N PHE A 24 2.12 -17.43 3.83
CA PHE A 24 1.65 -17.80 2.50
C PHE A 24 1.37 -16.67 1.50
N SER A 25 2.02 -15.51 1.63
CA SER A 25 2.00 -14.52 0.56
C SER A 25 3.14 -14.75 -0.44
N PRO A 26 2.92 -14.57 -1.76
CA PRO A 26 3.95 -14.78 -2.79
C PRO A 26 5.15 -13.82 -2.66
N VAL A 27 4.98 -12.67 -2.01
CA VAL A 27 6.07 -11.68 -1.87
C VAL A 27 6.99 -11.94 -0.67
N MET A 28 6.66 -12.87 0.22
CA MET A 28 7.46 -13.13 1.43
C MET A 28 8.86 -13.68 1.11
N GLU A 29 8.95 -14.61 0.17
CA GLU A 29 10.24 -15.19 -0.23
C GLU A 29 11.14 -14.15 -0.94
N PRO A 30 10.66 -13.37 -1.91
CA PRO A 30 11.39 -12.21 -2.44
C PRO A 30 11.85 -11.21 -1.36
N MET A 31 11.00 -10.90 -0.37
CA MET A 31 11.38 -10.03 0.75
C MET A 31 12.52 -10.63 1.56
N SER A 32 12.46 -11.93 1.86
CA SER A 32 13.51 -12.64 2.58
C SER A 32 14.84 -12.63 1.81
N ARG A 33 14.82 -12.92 0.50
CA ARG A 33 16.03 -12.84 -0.36
C ARG A 33 16.63 -11.44 -0.40
N ALA A 34 15.80 -10.41 -0.40
CA ALA A 34 16.25 -9.02 -0.39
C ALA A 34 16.67 -8.51 0.99
N GLY A 35 16.56 -9.31 2.05
CA GLY A 35 16.83 -8.88 3.42
C GLY A 35 15.85 -7.81 3.93
N LEU A 36 14.63 -7.74 3.37
CA LEU A 36 13.55 -6.88 3.87
C LEU A 36 12.84 -7.60 5.03
N PRO A 37 12.88 -7.07 6.26
CA PRO A 37 12.27 -7.71 7.41
C PRO A 37 10.79 -7.98 7.22
N SER A 38 10.38 -9.23 7.41
CA SER A 38 8.99 -9.67 7.41
C SER A 38 8.57 -9.99 8.84
N ILE A 39 7.70 -9.16 9.41
CA ILE A 39 7.22 -9.30 10.79
C ILE A 39 5.93 -10.12 10.77
N VAL A 40 6.03 -11.37 11.20
CA VAL A 40 4.90 -12.31 11.20
C VAL A 40 3.96 -11.99 12.36
N THR A 41 2.69 -11.86 12.05
CA THR A 41 1.61 -11.61 13.02
C THR A 41 0.77 -12.86 13.24
N ARG A 42 -0.11 -12.84 14.24
CA ARG A 42 -1.03 -13.95 14.51
C ARG A 42 -2.33 -13.89 13.73
N GLN A 43 -2.61 -12.75 13.10
CA GLN A 43 -3.81 -12.52 12.28
C GLN A 43 -3.50 -11.43 11.24
N GLU A 44 -4.14 -11.51 10.11
CA GLU A 44 -3.99 -10.57 9.00
C GLU A 44 -4.47 -9.16 9.37
N ARG A 45 -5.56 -9.06 10.14
CA ARG A 45 -6.03 -7.79 10.69
C ARG A 45 -4.97 -7.10 11.56
N VAL A 46 -4.24 -7.87 12.36
CA VAL A 46 -3.15 -7.35 13.20
C VAL A 46 -2.03 -6.81 12.32
N ALA A 47 -1.68 -7.49 11.21
CA ALA A 47 -0.72 -6.97 10.23
C ALA A 47 -1.17 -5.62 9.66
N GLY A 48 -2.46 -5.48 9.32
CA GLY A 48 -3.05 -4.22 8.89
C GLY A 48 -2.93 -3.10 9.95
N ASN A 49 -3.27 -3.40 11.20
CA ASN A 49 -3.18 -2.43 12.30
C ASN A 49 -1.73 -2.03 12.61
N MET A 50 -0.76 -2.94 12.48
CA MET A 50 0.65 -2.62 12.66
C MET A 50 1.18 -1.75 11.52
N ALA A 51 0.77 -2.01 10.28
CA ALA A 51 1.07 -1.14 9.14
C ALA A 51 0.46 0.26 9.32
N ASP A 52 -0.79 0.35 9.74
CA ASP A 52 -1.45 1.61 10.11
C ASP A 52 -0.63 2.36 11.18
N GLY A 53 -0.23 1.68 12.26
CA GLY A 53 0.56 2.26 13.34
C GLY A 53 1.87 2.89 12.86
N VAL A 54 2.60 2.25 11.93
CA VAL A 54 3.82 2.81 11.32
C VAL A 54 3.52 4.08 10.54
N SER A 55 2.51 4.06 9.67
CA SER A 55 2.15 5.23 8.88
C SER A 55 1.64 6.37 9.76
N ARG A 56 0.80 6.06 10.74
CA ARG A 56 0.20 7.01 11.67
C ARG A 56 1.25 7.69 12.55
N SER A 57 2.11 6.92 13.20
CA SER A 57 3.15 7.45 14.10
C SER A 57 4.22 8.28 13.38
N THR A 58 4.42 8.03 12.09
CA THR A 58 5.37 8.79 11.27
C THR A 58 4.71 9.90 10.44
N ASN A 59 3.41 10.14 10.60
CA ASN A 59 2.63 11.06 9.77
C ASN A 59 2.84 10.78 8.26
N GLY A 60 2.77 9.51 7.88
CA GLY A 60 2.95 9.04 6.51
C GLY A 60 4.36 9.25 5.93
N ARG A 61 5.37 9.59 6.75
CA ARG A 61 6.77 9.64 6.25
C ARG A 61 7.28 8.25 5.90
N GLN A 62 6.91 7.26 6.70
CA GLN A 62 7.06 5.85 6.37
C GLN A 62 5.71 5.28 6.00
N ILE A 63 5.65 4.53 4.92
CA ILE A 63 4.44 3.85 4.48
C ILE A 63 4.44 2.45 5.11
N GLY A 64 3.53 2.22 6.03
CA GLY A 64 3.32 0.90 6.58
C GLY A 64 2.86 -0.06 5.50
N THR A 65 3.48 -1.23 5.45
CA THR A 65 3.25 -2.21 4.39
C THR A 65 2.86 -3.54 5.00
N LEU A 66 1.87 -4.20 4.40
CA LEU A 66 1.48 -5.53 4.82
C LEU A 66 1.25 -6.44 3.62
N THR A 67 1.46 -7.72 3.85
CA THR A 67 1.16 -8.78 2.89
C THR A 67 0.50 -9.96 3.59
N VAL A 68 -0.45 -10.58 2.92
CA VAL A 68 -1.22 -11.72 3.44
C VAL A 68 -1.50 -12.71 2.31
N GLN A 69 -1.93 -13.91 2.68
CA GLN A 69 -2.45 -14.88 1.72
C GLN A 69 -3.62 -14.27 0.93
N GLY A 70 -3.77 -14.67 -0.31
CA GLY A 70 -4.98 -14.40 -1.08
C GLY A 70 -6.20 -15.12 -0.51
N MET A 71 -7.39 -14.78 -0.99
CA MET A 71 -8.66 -15.34 -0.52
C MET A 71 -8.87 -15.11 0.98
N ALA A 72 -8.90 -16.16 1.81
CA ALA A 72 -9.21 -16.08 3.24
C ALA A 72 -8.32 -15.09 4.00
N GLY A 73 -7.03 -14.98 3.68
CA GLY A 73 -6.15 -14.00 4.31
C GLY A 73 -6.53 -12.57 3.92
N SER A 74 -6.89 -12.35 2.65
CA SER A 74 -7.38 -11.06 2.20
C SER A 74 -8.72 -10.70 2.86
N GLU A 75 -9.65 -11.65 2.97
CA GLU A 75 -10.92 -11.46 3.68
C GLU A 75 -10.70 -11.05 5.15
N ASN A 76 -9.80 -11.74 5.84
CA ASN A 76 -9.52 -11.50 7.26
C ASN A 76 -8.77 -10.17 7.53
N ALA A 77 -8.06 -9.63 6.56
CA ALA A 77 -7.39 -8.33 6.65
C ALA A 77 -8.38 -7.14 6.55
N PHE A 78 -9.60 -7.34 6.04
CA PHE A 78 -10.54 -6.28 5.65
C PHE A 78 -10.73 -5.21 6.73
N ALA A 79 -10.96 -5.60 7.97
CA ALA A 79 -11.22 -4.65 9.05
C ALA A 79 -10.05 -3.69 9.32
N GLY A 80 -8.80 -4.17 9.21
CA GLY A 80 -7.61 -3.32 9.38
C GLY A 80 -7.46 -2.30 8.24
N ILE A 81 -7.74 -2.72 7.01
CA ILE A 81 -7.68 -1.85 5.83
C ILE A 81 -8.81 -0.81 5.85
N ALA A 82 -10.04 -1.23 6.17
CA ALA A 82 -11.19 -0.33 6.28
C ALA A 82 -10.98 0.74 7.36
N HIS A 83 -10.35 0.39 8.48
CA HIS A 83 -9.97 1.34 9.53
C HIS A 83 -8.98 2.39 9.01
N ALA A 84 -7.91 1.97 8.36
CA ALA A 84 -6.95 2.88 7.74
C ALA A 84 -7.60 3.81 6.69
N TYR A 85 -8.58 3.30 5.92
CA TYR A 85 -9.33 4.10 4.95
C TYR A 85 -10.19 5.17 5.63
N THR A 86 -10.92 4.82 6.66
CA THR A 86 -11.76 5.75 7.44
C THR A 86 -10.93 6.91 8.01
N ASP A 87 -9.77 6.59 8.57
CA ASP A 87 -8.89 7.57 9.22
C ASP A 87 -7.88 8.22 8.24
N SER A 88 -7.98 7.93 6.94
CA SER A 88 -7.10 8.51 5.93
C SER A 88 -5.61 8.18 6.14
N VAL A 89 -5.30 6.97 6.57
CA VAL A 89 -3.92 6.51 6.82
C VAL A 89 -3.35 5.81 5.58
N PRO A 90 -2.22 6.27 5.03
CA PRO A 90 -1.63 5.68 3.84
C PRO A 90 -0.89 4.38 4.21
N ILE A 91 -1.42 3.24 3.82
CA ILE A 91 -0.77 1.94 3.94
C ILE A 91 -0.72 1.23 2.58
N LEU A 92 0.33 0.46 2.34
CA LEU A 92 0.44 -0.40 1.16
C LEU A 92 0.03 -1.82 1.51
N PHE A 93 -1.04 -2.29 0.90
CA PHE A 93 -1.56 -3.63 1.06
C PHE A 93 -1.23 -4.50 -0.16
N LEU A 94 -0.50 -5.59 0.06
CA LEU A 94 -0.02 -6.52 -0.96
C LEU A 94 -0.62 -7.91 -0.74
N PRO A 95 -1.94 -8.12 -0.95
CA PRO A 95 -2.51 -9.45 -0.82
C PRO A 95 -2.03 -10.36 -1.94
N GLY A 96 -1.85 -11.64 -1.66
CA GLY A 96 -1.63 -12.65 -2.67
C GLY A 96 -2.89 -12.94 -3.48
N HIS A 97 -2.71 -13.66 -4.59
CA HIS A 97 -3.79 -14.26 -5.38
C HIS A 97 -3.31 -15.64 -5.88
N PRO A 98 -4.18 -16.64 -6.01
CA PRO A 98 -3.77 -18.01 -6.40
C PRO A 98 -3.06 -18.12 -7.75
N GLY A 99 -3.30 -17.18 -8.66
CA GLY A 99 -2.70 -17.11 -9.99
C GLY A 99 -3.69 -16.67 -11.07
N LEU A 100 -3.17 -16.20 -12.21
CA LEU A 100 -3.98 -15.63 -13.30
C LEU A 100 -5.00 -16.61 -13.87
N ARG A 101 -4.70 -17.90 -13.87
CA ARG A 101 -5.63 -18.95 -14.34
C ARG A 101 -6.92 -19.04 -13.55
N TYR A 102 -6.96 -18.41 -12.37
CA TYR A 102 -8.14 -18.38 -11.50
C TYR A 102 -8.89 -17.04 -11.54
N LEU A 103 -8.51 -16.14 -12.45
CA LEU A 103 -9.27 -14.91 -12.67
C LEU A 103 -10.70 -15.24 -13.08
N ASP A 104 -11.64 -14.46 -12.58
CA ASP A 104 -13.09 -14.61 -12.85
C ASP A 104 -13.69 -15.97 -12.45
N THR A 105 -12.99 -16.75 -11.64
CA THR A 105 -13.53 -17.99 -11.07
C THR A 105 -14.49 -17.62 -9.92
N PRO A 106 -15.79 -17.98 -9.98
CA PRO A 106 -16.80 -17.50 -9.03
C PRO A 106 -16.55 -17.84 -7.56
N THR A 107 -15.76 -18.89 -7.29
CA THR A 107 -15.44 -19.34 -5.93
C THR A 107 -14.19 -18.66 -5.35
N ILE A 108 -13.52 -17.81 -6.11
CA ILE A 108 -12.34 -17.07 -5.67
C ILE A 108 -12.77 -15.71 -5.15
N PHE A 109 -12.32 -15.37 -3.94
CA PHE A 109 -12.49 -14.02 -3.41
C PHE A 109 -11.71 -13.02 -4.26
N ASP A 110 -12.40 -12.15 -4.97
CA ASP A 110 -11.78 -11.09 -5.75
C ASP A 110 -11.44 -9.90 -4.83
N SER A 111 -10.21 -9.85 -4.36
CA SER A 111 -9.75 -8.77 -3.49
C SER A 111 -9.90 -7.42 -4.16
N ALA A 112 -9.56 -7.30 -5.45
CA ALA A 112 -9.60 -6.04 -6.16
C ALA A 112 -11.00 -5.44 -6.18
N ARG A 113 -12.03 -6.27 -6.41
CA ARG A 113 -13.43 -5.86 -6.40
C ARG A 113 -13.95 -5.56 -4.99
N ASN A 114 -13.65 -6.43 -4.03
CA ASN A 114 -14.19 -6.29 -2.68
C ASN A 114 -13.58 -5.12 -1.90
N TYR A 115 -12.33 -4.78 -2.17
CA TYR A 115 -11.65 -3.65 -1.55
C TYR A 115 -11.86 -2.30 -2.25
N ALA A 116 -12.46 -2.26 -3.45
CA ALA A 116 -12.61 -1.04 -4.24
C ALA A 116 -13.25 0.14 -3.50
N ALA A 117 -14.16 -0.15 -2.54
CA ALA A 117 -14.81 0.87 -1.72
C ALA A 117 -14.06 1.24 -0.43
N THR A 118 -12.99 0.51 -0.08
CA THR A 118 -12.26 0.66 1.19
C THR A 118 -10.76 0.90 1.00
N VAL A 119 -10.35 1.16 -0.22
CA VAL A 119 -8.99 1.59 -0.54
C VAL A 119 -9.05 2.78 -1.49
N LYS A 120 -8.04 3.62 -1.45
CA LYS A 120 -7.91 4.76 -2.35
C LYS A 120 -7.66 4.33 -3.79
N MET A 121 -6.98 3.21 -3.97
CA MET A 121 -6.72 2.58 -5.27
C MET A 121 -6.56 1.08 -5.09
N SER A 122 -7.22 0.33 -5.96
CA SER A 122 -7.16 -1.13 -6.02
C SER A 122 -6.61 -1.55 -7.39
N GLN A 123 -5.54 -2.34 -7.38
CA GLN A 123 -4.90 -2.87 -8.59
C GLN A 123 -4.59 -4.36 -8.41
N LYS A 124 -4.49 -5.07 -9.54
CA LYS A 124 -3.98 -6.45 -9.60
C LYS A 124 -2.80 -6.47 -10.58
N LEU A 125 -1.69 -7.04 -10.19
CA LEU A 125 -0.49 -7.17 -11.03
C LEU A 125 -0.71 -8.32 -12.03
N ILE A 126 -1.19 -7.98 -13.22
CA ILE A 126 -1.48 -8.97 -14.28
C ILE A 126 -0.53 -8.89 -15.46
N VAL A 127 0.17 -7.77 -15.62
CA VAL A 127 1.12 -7.55 -16.72
C VAL A 127 2.51 -7.31 -16.13
N PRO A 128 3.40 -8.31 -16.09
CA PRO A 128 4.74 -8.18 -15.50
C PRO A 128 5.53 -7.00 -16.02
N ASP A 129 5.53 -6.75 -17.33
CA ASP A 129 6.29 -5.67 -17.98
C ASP A 129 5.84 -4.28 -17.52
N GLN A 130 4.67 -4.17 -16.90
CA GLN A 130 4.13 -2.92 -16.35
C GLN A 130 4.43 -2.75 -14.86
N LEU A 131 5.27 -3.59 -14.25
CA LEU A 131 5.54 -3.58 -12.81
C LEU A 131 5.92 -2.19 -12.29
N SER A 132 6.86 -1.50 -12.96
CA SER A 132 7.28 -0.15 -12.60
C SER A 132 6.09 0.84 -12.57
N ASN A 133 5.16 0.70 -13.50
CA ASN A 133 3.96 1.53 -13.55
C ASN A 133 2.98 1.20 -12.40
N TYR A 134 2.80 -0.09 -12.05
CA TYR A 134 1.99 -0.48 -10.90
C TYR A 134 2.54 0.11 -9.60
N VAL A 135 3.85 -0.01 -9.37
CA VAL A 135 4.50 0.55 -8.18
C VAL A 135 4.41 2.08 -8.16
N ARG A 136 4.74 2.75 -9.28
CA ARG A 136 4.66 4.21 -9.39
C ARG A 136 3.26 4.74 -9.11
N ARG A 137 2.22 4.13 -9.70
CA ARG A 137 0.82 4.52 -9.46
C ARG A 137 0.42 4.31 -8.00
N SER A 138 0.85 3.19 -7.39
CA SER A 138 0.61 2.90 -5.97
C SER A 138 1.20 4.00 -5.08
N PHE A 139 2.46 4.34 -5.25
CA PHE A 139 3.11 5.36 -4.43
C PHE A 139 2.65 6.79 -4.76
N THR A 140 2.28 7.07 -6.00
CA THR A 140 1.61 8.34 -6.34
C THR A 140 0.30 8.47 -5.56
N ALA A 141 -0.53 7.43 -5.53
CA ALA A 141 -1.77 7.44 -4.78
C ALA A 141 -1.55 7.55 -3.26
N LEU A 142 -0.54 6.86 -2.70
CA LEU A 142 -0.19 6.94 -1.28
C LEU A 142 0.28 8.34 -0.85
N ARG A 143 0.95 9.09 -1.75
CA ARG A 143 1.65 10.35 -1.44
C ARG A 143 0.95 11.61 -1.93
N SER A 144 -0.17 11.50 -2.61
CA SER A 144 -0.89 12.66 -3.18
C SER A 144 -2.32 12.77 -2.68
N GLY A 145 -2.86 14.00 -2.56
CA GLY A 145 -4.22 14.27 -2.14
C GLY A 145 -4.54 13.72 -0.74
N ARG A 146 -5.82 13.37 -0.49
CA ARG A 146 -6.23 12.74 0.77
C ARG A 146 -5.50 11.40 0.94
N PRO A 147 -4.77 11.16 2.03
CA PRO A 147 -4.13 9.88 2.29
C PRO A 147 -5.14 8.73 2.40
N GLY A 148 -4.67 7.51 2.21
CA GLY A 148 -5.51 6.31 2.37
C GLY A 148 -4.78 5.06 1.91
N PRO A 149 -5.30 3.88 2.24
CA PRO A 149 -4.70 2.62 1.83
C PRO A 149 -4.73 2.44 0.31
N VAL A 150 -3.71 1.80 -0.20
CA VAL A 150 -3.59 1.39 -1.60
C VAL A 150 -3.34 -0.11 -1.63
N MET A 151 -4.05 -0.81 -2.50
CA MET A 151 -3.90 -2.24 -2.69
C MET A 151 -3.27 -2.55 -4.06
N LEU A 152 -2.26 -3.39 -4.04
CA LEU A 152 -1.70 -4.06 -5.22
C LEU A 152 -1.73 -5.57 -4.96
N GLU A 153 -2.70 -6.26 -5.51
CA GLU A 153 -2.82 -7.71 -5.43
C GLU A 153 -1.76 -8.37 -6.31
N VAL A 154 -1.05 -9.35 -5.74
CA VAL A 154 0.10 -10.01 -6.38
C VAL A 154 -0.22 -11.48 -6.63
N PRO A 155 -0.55 -11.88 -7.89
CA PRO A 155 -0.70 -13.29 -8.23
C PRO A 155 0.61 -14.06 -8.11
N GLY A 156 0.55 -15.27 -7.55
CA GLY A 156 1.72 -16.10 -7.28
C GLY A 156 2.50 -16.45 -8.55
N ASP A 157 1.80 -16.86 -9.60
CA ASP A 157 2.40 -17.18 -10.89
C ASP A 157 3.07 -15.98 -11.57
N VAL A 158 2.53 -14.77 -11.40
CA VAL A 158 3.16 -13.53 -11.87
C VAL A 158 4.39 -13.20 -11.01
N CYS A 159 4.29 -13.31 -9.69
CA CYS A 159 5.40 -13.08 -8.79
C CYS A 159 6.62 -13.96 -9.10
N ASP A 160 6.35 -15.22 -9.49
CA ASP A 160 7.36 -16.23 -9.82
C ASP A 160 7.81 -16.20 -11.28
N SER A 161 7.17 -15.40 -12.12
CA SER A 161 7.57 -15.26 -13.53
C SER A 161 8.90 -14.52 -13.69
N ASP A 162 9.53 -14.66 -14.84
CA ASP A 162 10.80 -14.00 -15.11
C ASP A 162 10.61 -12.53 -15.43
N TRP A 163 11.43 -11.68 -14.84
CA TRP A 163 11.58 -10.27 -15.15
C TRP A 163 12.76 -10.09 -16.11
N GLU A 164 12.48 -9.62 -17.30
CA GLU A 164 13.48 -9.31 -18.32
C GLU A 164 13.81 -7.82 -18.32
N GLY A 165 15.10 -7.51 -18.18
CA GLY A 165 15.59 -6.14 -18.22
C GLY A 165 16.15 -5.61 -16.90
N GLU A 166 16.57 -4.35 -16.93
CA GLU A 166 17.07 -3.61 -15.76
C GLU A 166 15.93 -2.90 -15.05
N ILE A 167 16.10 -2.66 -13.74
CA ILE A 167 15.14 -1.89 -12.95
C ILE A 167 15.40 -0.40 -13.22
N ASP A 168 14.73 0.16 -14.22
CA ASP A 168 14.66 1.60 -14.44
C ASP A 168 13.49 2.19 -13.63
N TYR A 169 13.75 2.48 -12.36
CA TYR A 169 12.74 3.00 -11.44
C TYR A 169 13.26 4.18 -10.63
N THR A 170 12.54 5.28 -10.67
CA THR A 170 12.78 6.45 -9.83
C THR A 170 11.67 6.57 -8.79
N PRO A 171 11.99 6.68 -7.49
CA PRO A 171 11.02 6.83 -6.42
C PRO A 171 10.08 8.02 -6.65
N VAL A 172 8.82 7.84 -6.29
CA VAL A 172 7.80 8.89 -6.42
C VAL A 172 8.02 9.97 -5.38
N PRO A 173 8.15 11.26 -5.75
CA PRO A 173 8.30 12.33 -4.78
C PRO A 173 7.02 12.51 -3.96
N ARG A 174 7.18 13.02 -2.73
CA ARG A 174 6.04 13.38 -1.90
C ARG A 174 5.52 14.74 -2.35
N LEU A 175 4.33 14.75 -2.92
CA LEU A 175 3.65 15.98 -3.34
C LEU A 175 2.91 16.60 -2.15
N ARG A 176 3.06 17.91 -1.97
CA ARG A 176 2.30 18.70 -1.01
C ARG A 176 1.48 19.72 -1.78
N SER A 177 0.17 19.71 -1.57
CA SER A 177 -0.69 20.79 -2.04
C SER A 177 -0.49 22.01 -1.15
N ALA A 178 -0.32 23.18 -1.73
CA ALA A 178 -0.41 24.45 -1.02
C ALA A 178 -1.88 24.86 -0.93
N ALA A 179 -2.25 25.56 0.15
CA ALA A 179 -3.52 26.23 0.24
C ALA A 179 -3.53 27.51 -0.60
N ASP A 180 -4.71 28.02 -0.94
CA ASP A 180 -4.86 29.32 -1.57
C ASP A 180 -4.30 30.41 -0.64
N GLN A 181 -3.45 31.30 -1.21
CA GLN A 181 -2.74 32.33 -0.44
C GLN A 181 -3.72 33.28 0.27
N GLY A 182 -4.78 33.73 -0.41
CA GLY A 182 -5.76 34.64 0.17
C GLY A 182 -6.54 33.97 1.31
N ALA A 183 -6.89 32.71 1.17
CA ALA A 183 -7.55 31.94 2.24
C ALA A 183 -6.65 31.76 3.48
N VAL A 184 -5.33 31.59 3.27
CA VAL A 184 -4.35 31.53 4.38
C VAL A 184 -4.27 32.85 5.13
N GLU A 185 -4.20 33.97 4.39
CA GLU A 185 -4.15 35.32 4.96
C GLU A 185 -5.43 35.62 5.77
N GLU A 186 -6.61 35.36 5.21
CA GLU A 186 -7.88 35.53 5.92
C GLU A 186 -7.96 34.68 7.19
N ALA A 187 -7.54 33.42 7.13
CA ALA A 187 -7.52 32.54 8.30
C ALA A 187 -6.57 33.07 9.39
N ALA A 188 -5.40 33.56 9.01
CA ALA A 188 -4.44 34.15 9.94
C ALA A 188 -5.00 35.40 10.60
N GLU A 189 -5.62 36.32 9.84
CA GLU A 189 -6.26 37.53 10.38
C GLU A 189 -7.36 37.19 11.39
N ARG A 190 -8.23 36.23 11.09
CA ARG A 190 -9.28 35.76 11.99
C ARG A 190 -8.73 35.17 13.29
N LEU A 191 -7.66 34.36 13.21
CA LEU A 191 -7.01 33.80 14.38
C LEU A 191 -6.37 34.88 15.26
N LEU A 192 -5.68 35.85 14.66
CA LEU A 192 -5.04 36.95 15.37
C LEU A 192 -6.04 37.92 16.01
N ALA A 193 -7.21 38.10 15.40
CA ALA A 193 -8.28 38.94 15.94
C ALA A 193 -9.11 38.26 17.04
N SER A 194 -8.88 36.98 17.32
CA SER A 194 -9.65 36.21 18.27
C SER A 194 -8.97 36.19 19.66
N ASP A 195 -9.70 36.50 20.71
CA ASP A 195 -9.18 36.43 22.09
C ASP A 195 -8.95 34.97 22.55
N ARG A 196 -9.72 34.03 22.04
CA ARG A 196 -9.69 32.63 22.47
C ARG A 196 -9.87 31.69 21.27
N PRO A 197 -8.88 31.65 20.36
CA PRO A 197 -8.99 30.85 19.14
C PRO A 197 -9.03 29.34 19.46
N LEU A 198 -9.90 28.60 18.78
CA LEU A 198 -9.97 27.16 18.78
C LEU A 198 -9.85 26.67 17.33
N ILE A 199 -8.88 25.78 17.08
CA ILE A 199 -8.73 25.07 15.81
C ILE A 199 -9.25 23.64 16.01
N TRP A 200 -10.28 23.30 15.26
CA TRP A 200 -10.88 21.98 15.29
C TRP A 200 -10.74 21.24 13.97
#